data_a31608fb7252996c52e7ba8719ef406c
#
_entry.id   a31608fb7252996c52e7ba8719ef406c
#
_cell.length_a   1.000
_cell.length_b   1.000
_cell.length_c   1.000
_cell.angle_alpha   90.00
_cell.angle_beta   90.00
_cell.angle_gamma   90.00
#
_symmetry.space_group_name_H-M   'P 1'
#
loop_
_entity.id
_entity.type
_entity.pdbx_description
1 polymer ?
#
loop_
_entity_poly.entity_id
_entity_poly.type
_entity_poly.pdbx_seq_one_letter_code
_entity_poly.pdbx_strand_id
1 'polypeptide(L)'
;MPSKGAWVMLQNCHLSVEFCDEIIQTISDTETIHEGFKLWITSEINKNFPMSLLQMSIKYTNEPPQGIRSGLKRIYSDICQDNLDYSSNDSWPTLLYSVAFLHTIVQERRKFGPLGWNVPYEFNSADFKASTQFIINHLDDLDPRRGISWPTVQFMLSEVQNLNVLQSNHLSYFSRFSMEAE
;
A
#
# COMPACT_ATOMS: atom_id res chain seq x y z
N MET A 1 27.03 2.77 17.72
CA MET A 1 26.53 2.08 16.53
C MET A 1 27.18 2.50 15.21
N PRO A 2 27.53 3.76 14.96
CA PRO A 2 28.23 4.17 13.73
C PRO A 2 29.59 3.45 13.52
N SER A 3 30.25 3.07 14.59
CA SER A 3 31.54 2.38 14.58
C SER A 3 31.51 0.91 14.10
N LYS A 4 30.33 0.30 13.92
CA LYS A 4 30.19 -1.13 13.60
C LYS A 4 29.68 -1.41 12.17
N GLY A 5 29.60 -0.41 11.30
CA GLY A 5 29.10 -0.59 9.92
C GLY A 5 27.66 -1.10 9.79
N ALA A 6 26.82 -0.89 10.80
CA ALA A 6 25.45 -1.35 10.81
C ALA A 6 24.53 -0.43 9.99
N TRP A 7 23.49 -1.00 9.42
CA TRP A 7 22.40 -0.24 8.81
C TRP A 7 21.36 0.08 9.88
N VAL A 8 20.97 1.33 9.98
CA VAL A 8 19.97 1.83 10.94
C VAL A 8 18.86 2.48 10.15
N MET A 9 17.61 2.15 10.47
CA MET A 9 16.44 2.76 9.86
C MET A 9 15.58 3.42 10.93
N LEU A 10 15.35 4.72 10.77
CA LEU A 10 14.46 5.53 11.59
C LEU A 10 13.20 5.85 10.80
N GLN A 11 12.06 5.42 11.32
CA GLN A 11 10.80 5.56 10.62
C GLN A 11 9.97 6.71 11.23
N ASN A 12 9.26 7.43 10.35
CA ASN A 12 8.31 8.48 10.72
C ASN A 12 8.92 9.60 11.57
N CYS A 13 10.12 10.04 11.23
CA CYS A 13 10.86 11.07 11.97
C CYS A 13 10.16 12.43 12.02
N HIS A 14 9.16 12.67 11.16
CA HIS A 14 8.33 13.86 11.23
C HIS A 14 7.50 13.98 12.52
N LEU A 15 7.30 12.87 13.24
CA LEU A 15 6.57 12.84 14.51
C LEU A 15 7.42 13.38 15.68
N SER A 16 8.74 13.33 15.57
CA SER A 16 9.68 13.84 16.60
C SER A 16 10.84 14.57 15.94
N VAL A 17 10.58 15.81 15.57
CA VAL A 17 11.57 16.66 14.88
C VAL A 17 12.76 16.97 15.78
N GLU A 18 12.53 17.14 17.08
CA GLU A 18 13.59 17.40 18.08
C GLU A 18 14.62 16.28 18.14
N PHE A 19 14.17 15.02 18.03
CA PHE A 19 15.06 13.86 17.97
C PHE A 19 15.96 13.87 16.73
N CYS A 20 15.52 14.48 15.64
CA CYS A 20 16.36 14.62 14.45
C CYS A 20 17.59 15.49 14.70
N ASP A 21 17.47 16.53 15.52
CA ASP A 21 18.60 17.39 15.88
C ASP A 21 19.61 16.65 16.77
N GLU A 22 19.15 15.81 17.70
CA GLU A 22 20.02 14.94 18.51
C GLU A 22 20.80 13.95 17.62
N ILE A 23 20.16 13.41 16.59
CA ILE A 23 20.81 12.51 15.63
C ILE A 23 21.94 13.23 14.90
N ILE A 24 21.69 14.45 14.44
CA ILE A 24 22.68 15.27 13.72
C ILE A 24 23.88 15.51 14.63
N GLN A 25 23.64 15.89 15.88
CA GLN A 25 24.70 16.11 16.85
C GLN A 25 25.50 14.82 17.09
N THR A 26 24.82 13.70 17.32
CA THR A 26 25.47 12.40 17.54
C THR A 26 26.34 11.98 16.36
N ILE A 27 25.90 12.22 15.14
CA ILE A 27 26.68 11.93 13.93
C ILE A 27 27.89 12.86 13.83
N SER A 28 27.70 14.15 14.13
CA SER A 28 28.74 15.16 14.05
C SER A 28 29.82 14.98 15.12
N ASP A 29 29.43 14.53 16.31
CA ASP A 29 30.37 14.27 17.43
C ASP A 29 31.13 12.95 17.30
N THR A 30 30.75 12.10 16.33
CA THR A 30 31.41 10.81 16.10
C THR A 30 32.64 11.01 15.24
N GLU A 31 33.83 10.91 15.81
CA GLU A 31 35.12 11.12 15.13
C GLU A 31 35.37 10.14 13.97
N THR A 32 34.92 8.88 14.11
CA THR A 32 35.14 7.83 13.13
C THR A 32 33.86 7.09 12.81
N ILE A 33 33.38 7.24 11.58
CA ILE A 33 32.22 6.50 11.07
C ILE A 33 32.72 5.37 10.16
N HIS A 34 32.25 4.15 10.41
CA HIS A 34 32.61 3.00 9.58
C HIS A 34 32.00 3.15 8.17
N GLU A 35 32.76 2.80 7.13
CA GLU A 35 32.31 2.94 5.73
C GLU A 35 31.00 2.20 5.41
N GLY A 36 30.77 1.07 6.06
CA GLY A 36 29.52 0.29 5.92
C GLY A 36 28.32 0.82 6.69
N PHE A 37 28.48 1.89 7.49
CA PHE A 37 27.35 2.47 8.22
C PHE A 37 26.41 3.19 7.26
N LYS A 38 25.11 2.89 7.35
CA LYS A 38 24.06 3.59 6.58
C LYS A 38 22.91 3.94 7.53
N LEU A 39 22.55 5.22 7.50
CA LEU A 39 21.38 5.73 8.19
C LEU A 39 20.26 6.03 7.18
N TRP A 40 19.12 5.38 7.36
CA TRP A 40 17.92 5.59 6.57
C TRP A 40 16.87 6.30 7.43
N ILE A 41 16.28 7.35 6.89
CA ILE A 41 15.26 8.12 7.57
C ILE A 41 14.04 8.19 6.68
N THR A 42 12.87 7.84 7.21
CA THR A 42 11.59 8.07 6.53
C THR A 42 10.85 9.20 7.21
N SER A 43 10.26 10.08 6.43
CA SER A 43 9.51 11.22 6.90
C SER A 43 8.43 11.62 5.90
N GLU A 44 7.31 12.10 6.38
CA GLU A 44 6.37 12.87 5.57
C GLU A 44 6.87 14.28 5.34
N ILE A 45 6.27 15.00 4.40
CA ILE A 45 6.57 16.42 4.14
C ILE A 45 6.17 17.23 5.36
N ASN A 46 7.17 17.77 6.07
CA ASN A 46 6.97 18.62 7.22
C ASN A 46 7.76 19.92 7.06
N LYS A 47 7.09 21.06 7.23
CA LYS A 47 7.72 22.38 7.12
C LYS A 47 8.78 22.63 8.19
N ASN A 48 8.66 22.00 9.34
CA ASN A 48 9.57 22.16 10.47
C ASN A 48 10.72 21.14 10.49
N PHE A 49 10.86 20.33 9.42
CA PHE A 49 11.93 19.33 9.35
C PHE A 49 13.31 20.01 9.30
N PRO A 50 14.33 19.52 10.05
CA PRO A 50 15.63 20.17 10.14
C PRO A 50 16.30 20.32 8.78
N MET A 51 16.60 21.57 8.41
CA MET A 51 17.23 21.86 7.13
C MET A 51 18.64 21.28 7.04
N SER A 52 19.37 21.25 8.15
CA SER A 52 20.70 20.64 8.26
C SER A 52 20.68 19.17 7.85
N LEU A 53 19.71 18.39 8.34
CA LEU A 53 19.57 16.98 7.97
C LEU A 53 19.23 16.80 6.49
N LEU A 54 18.39 17.69 5.96
CA LEU A 54 18.07 17.69 4.52
C LEU A 54 19.29 18.02 3.65
N GLN A 55 20.13 18.93 4.08
CA GLN A 55 21.34 19.28 3.31
C GLN A 55 22.39 18.19 3.30
N MET A 56 22.54 17.47 4.41
CA MET A 56 23.52 16.37 4.55
C MET A 56 23.08 15.07 3.89
N SER A 57 21.78 14.89 3.62
CA SER A 57 21.22 13.62 3.18
C SER A 57 20.99 13.55 1.67
N ILE A 58 21.04 12.34 1.13
CA ILE A 58 20.54 12.02 -0.21
C ILE A 58 19.04 11.81 -0.09
N LYS A 59 18.26 12.53 -0.87
CA LYS A 59 16.79 12.53 -0.80
C LYS A 59 16.18 11.64 -1.87
N TYR A 60 15.29 10.76 -1.44
CA TYR A 60 14.46 9.95 -2.32
C TYR A 60 13.00 10.27 -2.05
N THR A 61 12.23 10.51 -3.08
CA THR A 61 10.77 10.63 -2.98
C THR A 61 10.12 9.30 -3.35
N ASN A 62 9.17 8.86 -2.54
CA ASN A 62 8.37 7.66 -2.80
C ASN A 62 6.91 8.05 -3.03
N GLU A 63 6.68 8.94 -3.99
CA GLU A 63 5.33 9.32 -4.39
C GLU A 63 4.76 8.30 -5.39
N PRO A 64 3.49 7.90 -5.24
CA PRO A 64 2.85 7.08 -6.24
C PRO A 64 2.76 7.85 -7.57
N PRO A 65 2.95 7.16 -8.71
CA PRO A 65 2.84 7.80 -10.01
C PRO A 65 1.45 8.39 -10.20
N GLN A 66 1.38 9.57 -10.78
CA GLN A 66 0.11 10.26 -11.01
C GLN A 66 -0.55 9.80 -12.31
N GLY A 67 -1.86 9.64 -12.23
CA GLY A 67 -2.72 9.29 -13.36
C GLY A 67 -2.92 7.78 -13.57
N ILE A 68 -4.09 7.45 -14.10
CA ILE A 68 -4.55 6.05 -14.27
C ILE A 68 -3.56 5.23 -15.09
N ARG A 69 -3.03 5.79 -16.19
CA ARG A 69 -2.07 5.08 -17.05
C ARG A 69 -0.78 4.71 -16.31
N SER A 70 -0.26 5.63 -15.52
CA SER A 70 0.99 5.41 -14.76
C SER A 70 0.77 4.47 -13.58
N GLY A 71 -0.37 4.58 -12.92
CA GLY A 71 -0.78 3.66 -11.85
C GLY A 71 -0.93 2.23 -12.34
N LEU A 72 -1.63 2.02 -13.46
CA LEU A 72 -1.74 0.71 -14.10
C LEU A 72 -0.38 0.13 -14.49
N LYS A 73 0.48 0.93 -15.11
CA LYS A 73 1.84 0.47 -15.46
C LYS A 73 2.62 0.02 -14.24
N ARG A 74 2.50 0.72 -13.12
CA ARG A 74 3.15 0.34 -11.86
C ARG A 74 2.63 -1.00 -11.35
N ILE A 75 1.30 -1.20 -11.30
CA ILE A 75 0.71 -2.46 -10.86
C ILE A 75 1.19 -3.60 -11.76
N TYR A 76 1.19 -3.40 -13.07
CA TYR A 76 1.60 -4.43 -14.02
C TYR A 76 3.12 -4.68 -14.06
N SER A 77 3.95 -3.77 -13.55
CA SER A 77 5.39 -4.06 -13.37
C SER A 77 5.66 -5.08 -12.27
N ASP A 78 4.75 -5.18 -11.31
CA ASP A 78 4.87 -6.11 -10.19
C ASP A 78 4.14 -7.46 -10.44
N ILE A 79 3.36 -7.55 -11.54
CA ILE A 79 2.66 -8.77 -11.94
C ILE A 79 3.61 -9.63 -12.81
N CYS A 80 3.95 -10.81 -12.29
CA CYS A 80 4.72 -11.81 -13.02
C CYS A 80 3.80 -12.74 -13.82
N GLN A 81 4.38 -13.55 -14.73
CA GLN A 81 3.65 -14.55 -15.49
C GLN A 81 2.91 -15.54 -14.57
N ASP A 82 3.52 -15.92 -13.45
CA ASP A 82 2.92 -16.81 -12.45
C ASP A 82 1.57 -16.29 -11.92
N ASN A 83 1.43 -14.98 -11.81
CA ASN A 83 0.17 -14.35 -11.40
C ASN A 83 -0.93 -14.46 -12.47
N LEU A 84 -0.56 -14.48 -13.75
CA LEU A 84 -1.50 -14.66 -14.86
C LEU A 84 -1.92 -16.13 -14.98
N ASP A 85 -1.02 -17.05 -14.68
CA ASP A 85 -1.25 -18.49 -14.78
C ASP A 85 -1.86 -19.10 -13.49
N TYR A 86 -2.16 -18.25 -12.49
CA TYR A 86 -2.65 -18.69 -11.18
C TYR A 86 -4.01 -19.38 -11.24
N SER A 87 -4.87 -18.97 -12.14
CA SER A 87 -6.17 -19.63 -12.37
C SER A 87 -6.28 -20.14 -13.81
N SER A 88 -6.78 -21.37 -13.97
CA SER A 88 -7.06 -21.95 -15.27
C SER A 88 -8.32 -21.41 -15.96
N ASN A 89 -9.00 -20.44 -15.35
CA ASN A 89 -10.20 -19.82 -15.91
C ASN A 89 -9.84 -18.77 -16.96
N ASP A 90 -10.36 -18.88 -18.17
CA ASP A 90 -10.10 -17.97 -19.29
C ASP A 90 -10.45 -16.50 -18.98
N SER A 91 -11.34 -16.27 -18.04
CA SER A 91 -11.74 -14.90 -17.64
C SER A 91 -10.81 -14.26 -16.61
N TRP A 92 -9.86 -15.01 -16.06
CA TRP A 92 -8.97 -14.54 -15.00
C TRP A 92 -8.14 -13.30 -15.43
N PRO A 93 -7.49 -13.25 -16.58
CA PRO A 93 -6.72 -12.06 -16.99
C PRO A 93 -7.59 -10.80 -17.10
N THR A 94 -8.85 -10.96 -17.55
CA THR A 94 -9.81 -9.85 -17.65
C THR A 94 -10.23 -9.35 -16.27
N LEU A 95 -10.45 -10.26 -15.33
CA LEU A 95 -10.78 -9.91 -13.95
C LEU A 95 -9.61 -9.23 -13.26
N LEU A 96 -8.40 -9.75 -13.41
CA LEU A 96 -7.19 -9.13 -12.86
C LEU A 96 -7.01 -7.70 -13.39
N TYR A 97 -7.25 -7.48 -14.69
CA TYR A 97 -7.23 -6.13 -15.27
C TYR A 97 -8.29 -5.24 -14.62
N SER A 98 -9.50 -5.74 -14.44
CA SER A 98 -10.61 -4.98 -13.84
C SER A 98 -10.30 -4.58 -12.39
N VAL A 99 -9.68 -5.47 -11.60
CA VAL A 99 -9.21 -5.19 -10.24
C VAL A 99 -8.13 -4.11 -10.25
N ALA A 100 -7.12 -4.26 -11.11
CA ALA A 100 -6.03 -3.31 -11.23
C ALA A 100 -6.52 -1.92 -11.64
N PHE A 101 -7.47 -1.87 -12.57
CA PHE A 101 -8.09 -0.64 -13.03
C PHE A 101 -8.90 0.04 -11.92
N LEU A 102 -9.76 -0.72 -11.21
CA LEU A 102 -10.54 -0.21 -10.09
C LEU A 102 -9.62 0.30 -8.97
N HIS A 103 -8.60 -0.48 -8.59
CA HIS A 103 -7.64 -0.08 -7.57
C HIS A 103 -6.94 1.24 -7.94
N THR A 104 -6.53 1.39 -9.19
CA THR A 104 -5.92 2.64 -9.68
C THR A 104 -6.89 3.82 -9.63
N ILE A 105 -8.17 3.61 -10.03
CA ILE A 105 -9.20 4.65 -9.96
C ILE A 105 -9.40 5.10 -8.52
N VAL A 106 -9.49 4.16 -7.59
CA VAL A 106 -9.69 4.45 -6.18
C VAL A 106 -8.51 5.23 -5.58
N GLN A 107 -7.28 4.87 -5.94
CA GLN A 107 -6.08 5.64 -5.56
C GLN A 107 -6.10 7.07 -6.12
N GLU A 108 -6.43 7.23 -7.39
CA GLU A 108 -6.53 8.56 -8.02
C GLU A 108 -7.70 9.39 -7.45
N ARG A 109 -8.79 8.73 -7.04
CA ARG A 109 -9.97 9.36 -6.45
C ARG A 109 -9.64 10.12 -5.15
N ARG A 110 -8.62 9.67 -4.40
CA ARG A 110 -8.14 10.35 -3.19
C ARG A 110 -7.83 11.84 -3.41
N LYS A 111 -7.35 12.21 -4.59
CA LYS A 111 -6.99 13.60 -4.93
C LYS A 111 -8.17 14.57 -4.90
N PHE A 112 -9.38 14.06 -5.00
CA PHE A 112 -10.60 14.88 -5.07
C PHE A 112 -11.27 15.05 -3.69
N GLY A 113 -10.64 14.58 -2.62
CA GLY A 113 -11.14 14.70 -1.26
C GLY A 113 -12.37 13.82 -0.97
N PRO A 114 -13.17 14.18 0.05
CA PRO A 114 -14.18 13.29 0.62
C PRO A 114 -15.47 13.13 -0.20
N LEU A 115 -15.55 13.64 -1.42
CA LEU A 115 -16.75 13.58 -2.29
C LEU A 115 -17.46 12.22 -2.30
N GLY A 116 -18.33 11.96 -1.34
CA GLY A 116 -19.04 10.69 -1.17
C GLY A 116 -18.27 9.61 -0.37
N TRP A 117 -17.09 9.91 0.14
CA TRP A 117 -16.31 9.05 1.02
C TRP A 117 -16.23 9.68 2.41
N ASN A 118 -16.74 8.99 3.41
CA ASN A 118 -16.81 9.52 4.78
C ASN A 118 -15.45 9.49 5.48
N VAL A 119 -14.54 8.61 5.05
CA VAL A 119 -13.24 8.41 5.68
C VAL A 119 -12.15 8.45 4.62
N PRO A 120 -11.08 9.25 4.82
CA PRO A 120 -9.91 9.19 3.98
C PRO A 120 -9.17 7.87 4.22
N TYR A 121 -8.99 7.08 3.17
CA TYR A 121 -8.24 5.82 3.21
C TYR A 121 -7.17 5.80 2.12
N GLU A 122 -6.00 5.27 2.47
CA GLU A 122 -4.88 5.09 1.54
C GLU A 122 -4.80 3.64 1.06
N PHE A 123 -5.33 3.41 -0.12
CA PHE A 123 -5.24 2.10 -0.78
C PHE A 123 -3.81 1.77 -1.15
N ASN A 124 -3.32 0.65 -0.64
CA ASN A 124 -1.95 0.20 -0.81
C ASN A 124 -1.85 -1.12 -1.59
N SER A 125 -0.63 -1.62 -1.77
CA SER A 125 -0.40 -2.89 -2.48
C SER A 125 -0.95 -4.12 -1.74
N ALA A 126 -1.13 -4.06 -0.42
CA ALA A 126 -1.74 -5.15 0.34
C ALA A 126 -3.23 -5.26 0.03
N ASP A 127 -3.94 -4.14 -0.12
CA ASP A 127 -5.34 -4.11 -0.52
C ASP A 127 -5.55 -4.69 -1.92
N PHE A 128 -4.63 -4.38 -2.84
CA PHE A 128 -4.65 -4.97 -4.19
C PHE A 128 -4.48 -6.49 -4.13
N LYS A 129 -3.50 -6.98 -3.35
CA LYS A 129 -3.27 -8.42 -3.18
C LYS A 129 -4.47 -9.12 -2.53
N ALA A 130 -5.07 -8.51 -1.50
CA ALA A 130 -6.26 -9.05 -0.85
C ALA A 130 -7.45 -9.15 -1.82
N SER A 131 -7.68 -8.10 -2.62
CA SER A 131 -8.73 -8.09 -3.65
C SER A 131 -8.50 -9.17 -4.71
N THR A 132 -7.26 -9.34 -5.14
CA THR A 132 -6.86 -10.36 -6.11
C THR A 132 -7.09 -11.77 -5.55
N GLN A 133 -6.64 -12.03 -4.32
CA GLN A 133 -6.81 -13.32 -3.67
C GLN A 133 -8.28 -13.68 -3.45
N PHE A 134 -9.10 -12.68 -3.11
CA PHE A 134 -10.53 -12.89 -2.91
C PHE A 134 -11.23 -13.35 -4.20
N ILE A 135 -10.87 -12.76 -5.33
CA ILE A 135 -11.43 -13.18 -6.64
C ILE A 135 -10.95 -14.57 -7.03
N ILE A 136 -9.67 -14.89 -6.79
CA ILE A 136 -9.13 -16.23 -7.06
C ILE A 136 -9.91 -17.27 -6.28
N ASN A 137 -10.08 -17.08 -4.98
CA ASN A 137 -10.84 -17.99 -4.13
C ASN A 137 -12.27 -18.19 -4.67
N HIS A 138 -12.91 -17.10 -5.11
CA HIS A 138 -14.24 -17.19 -5.71
C HIS A 138 -14.24 -17.98 -7.04
N LEU A 139 -13.22 -17.81 -7.86
CA LEU A 139 -13.11 -18.55 -9.13
C LEU A 139 -12.87 -20.04 -8.90
N ASP A 140 -12.10 -20.38 -7.87
CA ASP A 140 -11.82 -21.77 -7.50
C ASP A 140 -13.06 -22.50 -6.94
N ASP A 141 -13.94 -21.76 -6.27
CA ASP A 141 -15.21 -22.28 -5.72
C ASP A 141 -16.34 -22.36 -6.76
N LEU A 142 -16.15 -21.81 -7.97
CA LEU A 142 -17.17 -21.83 -9.02
C LEU A 142 -17.34 -23.20 -9.64
N ASP A 143 -18.60 -23.65 -9.76
CA ASP A 143 -18.95 -24.82 -10.58
C ASP A 143 -18.65 -24.50 -12.06
N PRO A 144 -17.78 -25.29 -12.73
CA PRO A 144 -17.42 -25.08 -14.13
C PRO A 144 -18.63 -25.00 -15.09
N ARG A 145 -19.76 -25.56 -14.68
CA ARG A 145 -21.00 -25.59 -15.48
C ARG A 145 -21.83 -24.32 -15.41
N ARG A 146 -21.66 -23.50 -14.36
CA ARG A 146 -22.48 -22.31 -14.14
C ARG A 146 -21.92 -21.04 -14.75
N GLY A 147 -20.62 -21.00 -15.05
CA GLY A 147 -19.96 -19.80 -15.52
C GLY A 147 -19.88 -18.69 -14.45
N ILE A 148 -19.29 -17.57 -14.83
CA ILE A 148 -19.06 -16.45 -13.92
C ILE A 148 -20.31 -15.60 -13.78
N SER A 149 -20.76 -15.38 -12.55
CA SER A 149 -21.82 -14.43 -12.23
C SER A 149 -21.22 -13.00 -12.14
N TRP A 150 -21.32 -12.24 -13.21
CA TRP A 150 -20.83 -10.86 -13.25
C TRP A 150 -21.41 -9.93 -12.17
N PRO A 151 -22.71 -10.00 -11.82
CA PRO A 151 -23.23 -9.23 -10.71
C PRO A 151 -22.56 -9.56 -9.37
N THR A 152 -22.27 -10.84 -9.13
CA THR A 152 -21.55 -11.27 -7.92
C THR A 152 -20.13 -10.71 -7.91
N VAL A 153 -19.41 -10.79 -9.03
CA VAL A 153 -18.04 -10.24 -9.13
C VAL A 153 -18.04 -8.74 -8.91
N GLN A 154 -18.99 -8.00 -9.49
CA GLN A 154 -19.12 -6.56 -9.28
C GLN A 154 -19.38 -6.22 -7.81
N PHE A 155 -20.29 -6.95 -7.17
CA PHE A 155 -20.56 -6.79 -5.74
C PHE A 155 -19.31 -7.07 -4.91
N MET A 156 -18.61 -8.17 -5.16
CA MET A 156 -17.39 -8.56 -4.45
C MET A 156 -16.28 -7.51 -4.60
N LEU A 157 -16.07 -7.00 -5.82
CA LEU A 157 -15.08 -5.93 -6.06
C LEU A 157 -15.40 -4.66 -5.28
N SER A 158 -16.68 -4.28 -5.22
CA SER A 158 -17.11 -3.11 -4.46
C SER A 158 -16.95 -3.32 -2.95
N GLU A 159 -17.29 -4.50 -2.44
CA GLU A 159 -17.19 -4.83 -1.00
C GLU A 159 -15.73 -4.89 -0.53
N VAL A 160 -14.84 -5.54 -1.27
CA VAL A 160 -13.42 -5.61 -0.87
C VAL A 160 -12.79 -4.22 -0.80
N GLN A 161 -13.13 -3.33 -1.72
CA GLN A 161 -12.68 -1.94 -1.68
C GLN A 161 -13.33 -1.16 -0.54
N ASN A 162 -14.59 -1.45 -0.19
CA ASN A 162 -15.29 -0.81 0.92
C ASN A 162 -14.89 -1.39 2.30
N LEU A 163 -14.66 -2.70 2.41
CA LEU A 163 -14.26 -3.36 3.66
C LEU A 163 -12.93 -2.81 4.19
N ASN A 164 -11.98 -2.51 3.33
CA ASN A 164 -10.72 -1.91 3.74
C ASN A 164 -10.92 -0.49 4.29
N VAL A 165 -11.88 0.26 3.77
CA VAL A 165 -12.28 1.58 4.31
C VAL A 165 -12.98 1.44 5.66
N LEU A 166 -13.77 0.39 5.85
CA LEU A 166 -14.53 0.15 7.08
C LEU A 166 -13.67 -0.48 8.19
N GLN A 167 -12.70 -1.33 7.86
CA GLN A 167 -11.80 -1.95 8.84
C GLN A 167 -10.90 -0.93 9.56
N SER A 168 -10.59 0.19 8.93
CA SER A 168 -9.86 1.26 9.62
C SER A 168 -10.65 1.87 10.79
N ASN A 169 -11.97 1.65 10.85
CA ASN A 169 -12.83 2.22 11.87
C ASN A 169 -13.50 1.23 12.83
N HIS A 170 -13.56 -0.06 12.54
CA HIS A 170 -14.26 -1.00 13.42
C HIS A 170 -13.77 -2.46 13.31
N LEU A 171 -12.95 -2.87 14.24
CA LEU A 171 -12.75 -4.28 14.64
C LEU A 171 -14.06 -4.93 15.16
N SER A 172 -15.16 -4.18 15.27
CA SER A 172 -16.42 -4.64 15.88
C SER A 172 -17.47 -5.20 14.89
N TYR A 173 -17.28 -5.07 13.59
CA TYR A 173 -18.26 -5.58 12.62
C TYR A 173 -18.05 -7.03 12.20
N PHE A 174 -16.83 -7.56 12.30
CA PHE A 174 -16.55 -8.96 11.94
C PHE A 174 -17.16 -9.99 12.91
N SER A 175 -17.44 -9.61 14.15
CA SER A 175 -18.12 -10.50 15.11
C SER A 175 -19.61 -10.71 14.84
N ARG A 176 -20.24 -9.91 13.98
CA ARG A 176 -21.66 -10.04 13.67
C ARG A 176 -21.97 -10.98 12.50
N PHE A 177 -21.07 -11.10 11.53
CA PHE A 177 -21.31 -11.96 10.36
C PHE A 177 -21.03 -13.45 10.61
N SER A 178 -20.22 -13.79 11.63
CA SER A 178 -19.98 -15.19 12.00
C SER A 178 -21.06 -15.79 12.94
N MET A 179 -22.01 -14.99 13.39
CA MET A 179 -23.12 -15.46 14.26
C MET A 179 -24.46 -15.68 13.55
N GLU A 180 -24.57 -15.37 12.25
CA GLU A 180 -25.79 -15.61 11.48
C GLU A 180 -25.65 -16.76 10.45
N ALA A 181 -24.54 -17.54 10.53
CA ALA A 181 -24.29 -18.71 9.67
C ALA A 181 -24.29 -20.04 10.45
N GLU A 182 -25.02 -20.12 11.58
CA GLU A 182 -25.41 -21.38 12.24
C GLU A 182 -26.91 -21.63 12.14
#